data_86d22d654ba781c563b6da8eb1b65e41
#
_entry.id   86d22d654ba781c563b6da8eb1b65e41
#
_cell.length_a   1.000
_cell.length_b   1.000
_cell.length_c   1.000
_cell.angle_alpha   90.00
_cell.angle_beta   90.00
_cell.angle_gamma   90.00
#
_symmetry.space_group_name_H-M   'P 1'
#
loop_
_entity.id
_entity.type
_entity.pdbx_description
1 polymer ?
#
loop_
_entity_poly.entity_id
_entity_poly.type
_entity_poly.pdbx_seq_one_letter_code
_entity_poly.pdbx_strand_id
1 'polypeptide(L)'
;MERRHVAGVVALALGIILSAALGISGSQPPAEGPAVGETPAWFLQGSFADPTGRATVDSTGHVTIPPRDGSGRGAAGNAVVAAPPAPAAGETPGCKRSPVCGNRLGRTRQTLQRVQWKQTMGYTFTYPYVLPPGFGGVPAVALDSKGNLWAFQRADAGKPQLFKFDPNHRLILQVGPDAIGYQDKAHGMAVDPDDNVWITAANGATVMKISSAGKPLLTIGERGRRGDWNEAKGQRLLWQPVMIAFAPNGDVYIGEGHANESPNDTDADDPANNLGAARIIHLDKNGTFINQWYGNEVGQGKFSSAHGLAVDPANGDVWIGDREEYRIVVYSSDGTFIKTMQMRNLVCALYFDSHGRPWMATGQDGQFLKLDRNGKVLGAIGNGMGIGTGQFIEASYLVMDKQDNLYAGDTSVGRITKMVAPKQ
;
A
#
# COMPACT_ATOMS: atom_id res chain seq x y z
N MET A 1 -39.42 20.73 -21.94
CA MET A 1 -39.49 19.33 -21.48
C MET A 1 -38.26 18.89 -20.69
N GLU A 2 -37.48 19.83 -20.10
CA GLU A 2 -36.19 19.54 -19.48
C GLU A 2 -36.12 19.69 -17.95
N ARG A 3 -37.25 19.85 -17.29
CA ARG A 3 -37.27 20.03 -15.83
C ARG A 3 -37.65 18.79 -14.99
N ARG A 4 -37.91 17.64 -15.63
CA ARG A 4 -38.32 16.42 -14.88
C ARG A 4 -37.19 15.43 -14.54
N HIS A 5 -36.02 15.54 -15.20
CA HIS A 5 -34.91 14.60 -14.90
C HIS A 5 -33.99 15.04 -13.75
N VAL A 6 -33.94 16.34 -13.49
CA VAL A 6 -33.10 16.85 -12.38
C VAL A 6 -33.75 16.59 -11.01
N ALA A 7 -35.07 16.55 -10.93
CA ALA A 7 -35.80 16.30 -9.70
C ALA A 7 -35.67 14.83 -9.21
N GLY A 8 -35.52 13.87 -10.12
CA GLY A 8 -35.38 12.46 -9.76
C GLY A 8 -34.03 12.10 -9.15
N VAL A 9 -32.97 12.70 -9.66
CA VAL A 9 -31.59 12.47 -9.16
C VAL A 9 -31.41 13.15 -7.79
N VAL A 10 -31.98 14.34 -7.62
CA VAL A 10 -31.95 15.07 -6.34
C VAL A 10 -32.78 14.34 -5.28
N ALA A 11 -33.91 13.72 -5.67
CA ALA A 11 -34.75 12.95 -4.73
C ALA A 11 -34.06 11.65 -4.28
N LEU A 12 -33.27 11.00 -5.14
CA LEU A 12 -32.52 9.80 -4.76
C LEU A 12 -31.36 10.15 -3.81
N ALA A 13 -30.66 11.25 -4.10
CA ALA A 13 -29.59 11.75 -3.22
C ALA A 13 -30.14 12.23 -1.87
N LEU A 14 -31.30 12.90 -1.85
CA LEU A 14 -31.97 13.32 -0.63
C LEU A 14 -32.56 12.14 0.16
N GLY A 15 -33.02 11.08 -0.51
CA GLY A 15 -33.50 9.87 0.15
C GLY A 15 -32.39 9.14 0.92
N ILE A 16 -31.20 9.07 0.36
CA ILE A 16 -30.01 8.49 1.03
C ILE A 16 -29.56 9.38 2.20
N ILE A 17 -29.61 10.70 2.03
CA ILE A 17 -29.24 11.65 3.10
C ILE A 17 -30.28 11.62 4.24
N LEU A 18 -31.56 11.46 3.97
CA LEU A 18 -32.57 11.37 5.02
C LEU A 18 -32.52 10.06 5.80
N SER A 19 -32.13 8.96 5.16
CA SER A 19 -31.92 7.68 5.87
C SER A 19 -30.70 7.72 6.80
N ALA A 20 -29.69 8.52 6.45
CA ALA A 20 -28.50 8.73 7.27
C ALA A 20 -28.73 9.74 8.41
N ALA A 21 -29.70 10.65 8.25
CA ALA A 21 -29.98 11.70 9.24
C ALA A 21 -31.00 11.27 10.33
N LEU A 22 -31.76 10.21 10.11
CA LEU A 22 -32.62 9.62 11.13
C LEU A 22 -31.81 8.59 11.92
N GLY A 23 -30.88 9.09 12.73
CA GLY A 23 -30.02 8.31 13.59
C GLY A 23 -30.83 7.31 14.43
N ILE A 24 -30.78 6.06 14.04
CA ILE A 24 -31.10 4.97 14.94
C ILE A 24 -29.84 4.84 15.81
N SER A 25 -29.93 5.32 17.05
CA SER A 25 -28.94 5.03 18.09
C SER A 25 -29.01 3.54 18.42
N GLY A 26 -28.48 2.74 17.52
CA GLY A 26 -28.22 1.32 17.74
C GLY A 26 -26.79 1.17 18.22
N SER A 27 -26.60 0.42 19.29
CA SER A 27 -25.32 -0.11 19.73
C SER A 27 -24.47 -0.51 18.52
N GLN A 28 -23.22 -0.04 18.43
CA GLN A 28 -22.31 -0.47 17.38
C GLN A 28 -22.37 -1.98 17.21
N PRO A 29 -22.59 -2.47 16.01
CA PRO A 29 -22.51 -3.91 15.78
C PRO A 29 -21.10 -4.37 16.12
N PRO A 30 -20.94 -5.61 16.61
CA PRO A 30 -19.62 -6.20 16.77
C PRO A 30 -18.90 -6.13 15.43
N ALA A 31 -17.57 -5.99 15.45
CA ALA A 31 -16.70 -5.72 14.32
C ALA A 31 -16.69 -6.84 13.25
N GLU A 32 -17.84 -7.17 12.72
CA GLU A 32 -18.05 -8.09 11.62
C GLU A 32 -18.84 -7.36 10.52
N GLY A 33 -18.10 -6.81 9.58
CA GLY A 33 -18.66 -6.18 8.38
C GLY A 33 -18.67 -4.64 8.43
N PRO A 34 -18.76 -4.00 7.27
CA PRO A 34 -18.79 -2.54 7.17
C PRO A 34 -20.06 -2.01 7.86
N ALA A 35 -19.90 -0.99 8.68
CA ALA A 35 -21.02 -0.27 9.23
C ALA A 35 -21.84 0.33 8.08
N VAL A 36 -23.06 -0.16 7.91
CA VAL A 36 -24.00 0.37 6.93
C VAL A 36 -24.52 1.69 7.48
N GLY A 37 -24.30 2.82 6.81
CA GLY A 37 -25.21 3.91 6.96
C GLY A 37 -24.75 5.32 7.24
N GLU A 38 -23.48 5.65 7.37
CA GLU A 38 -23.07 7.05 7.46
C GLU A 38 -22.22 7.47 6.27
N THR A 39 -22.65 8.52 5.56
CA THR A 39 -21.79 9.16 4.56
C THR A 39 -20.55 9.71 5.28
N PRO A 40 -19.35 9.23 4.94
CA PRO A 40 -18.15 9.63 5.64
C PRO A 40 -17.95 11.15 5.57
N ALA A 41 -17.50 11.77 6.66
CA ALA A 41 -17.26 13.20 6.71
C ALA A 41 -16.27 13.67 5.60
N TRP A 42 -15.27 12.86 5.26
CA TRP A 42 -14.34 13.13 4.18
C TRP A 42 -15.01 13.14 2.79
N PHE A 43 -16.06 12.34 2.58
CA PHE A 43 -16.85 12.35 1.35
C PHE A 43 -17.61 13.67 1.20
N LEU A 44 -18.21 14.14 2.29
CA LEU A 44 -18.91 15.44 2.33
C LEU A 44 -17.95 16.63 2.20
N GLN A 45 -16.69 16.46 2.62
CA GLN A 45 -15.65 17.48 2.53
C GLN A 45 -14.93 17.50 1.17
N GLY A 46 -15.31 16.63 0.23
CA GLY A 46 -14.69 16.56 -1.09
C GLY A 46 -13.27 15.98 -1.10
N SER A 47 -12.84 15.34 0.00
CA SER A 47 -11.54 14.69 0.09
C SER A 47 -11.53 13.27 -0.53
N PHE A 48 -12.68 12.79 -0.97
CA PHE A 48 -12.81 11.57 -1.76
C PHE A 48 -12.83 11.89 -3.25
N ALA A 49 -12.01 11.21 -4.01
CA ALA A 49 -12.10 11.19 -5.46
C ALA A 49 -12.20 9.74 -5.93
N ASP A 50 -13.34 9.36 -6.49
CA ASP A 50 -13.41 8.18 -7.34
C ASP A 50 -12.90 8.56 -8.73
N PRO A 51 -11.66 8.23 -9.05
CA PRO A 51 -11.05 8.66 -10.32
C PRO A 51 -11.68 7.96 -11.52
N THR A 52 -12.48 6.92 -11.32
CA THR A 52 -13.12 6.16 -12.39
C THR A 52 -14.57 6.57 -12.61
N GLY A 53 -15.21 7.21 -11.64
CA GLY A 53 -16.64 7.51 -11.65
C GLY A 53 -17.52 6.25 -11.71
N ARG A 54 -16.97 5.08 -11.37
CA ARG A 54 -17.63 3.78 -11.51
C ARG A 54 -18.01 3.14 -10.19
N ALA A 55 -17.82 3.85 -9.07
CA ALA A 55 -18.30 3.37 -7.78
C ALA A 55 -19.81 3.14 -7.85
N THR A 56 -20.26 1.95 -7.49
CA THR A 56 -21.66 1.60 -7.42
C THR A 56 -22.06 1.29 -5.97
N VAL A 57 -23.25 1.71 -5.58
CA VAL A 57 -23.82 1.45 -4.27
C VAL A 57 -25.02 0.52 -4.46
N ASP A 58 -25.04 -0.63 -3.82
CA ASP A 58 -26.17 -1.54 -3.85
C ASP A 58 -27.28 -1.14 -2.87
N SER A 59 -28.40 -1.84 -2.89
CA SER A 59 -29.55 -1.56 -2.05
C SER A 59 -29.29 -1.69 -0.54
N THR A 60 -28.15 -2.27 -0.15
CA THR A 60 -27.75 -2.43 1.25
C THR A 60 -26.75 -1.36 1.69
N GLY A 61 -26.37 -0.43 0.78
CA GLY A 61 -25.36 0.59 1.03
C GLY A 61 -23.92 0.11 0.84
N HIS A 62 -23.72 -1.09 0.31
CA HIS A 62 -22.40 -1.61 0.00
C HIS A 62 -21.84 -0.94 -1.26
N VAL A 63 -20.64 -0.39 -1.16
CA VAL A 63 -19.97 0.29 -2.26
C VAL A 63 -19.02 -0.67 -2.97
N THR A 64 -19.20 -0.82 -4.26
CA THR A 64 -18.30 -1.55 -5.15
C THR A 64 -17.55 -0.56 -6.02
N ILE A 65 -16.23 -0.58 -5.96
CA ILE A 65 -15.37 0.19 -6.86
C ILE A 65 -14.71 -0.83 -7.79
N PRO A 66 -15.05 -0.84 -9.09
CA PRO A 66 -14.43 -1.77 -10.03
C PRO A 66 -12.95 -1.46 -10.22
N PRO A 67 -12.13 -2.46 -10.55
CA PRO A 67 -10.69 -2.29 -10.80
C PRO A 67 -10.47 -1.29 -11.92
N ARG A 68 -9.37 -0.54 -11.83
CA ARG A 68 -9.10 0.62 -12.67
C ARG A 68 -8.67 0.24 -14.08
N ASP A 69 -8.05 -0.79 -14.39
CA ASP A 69 -7.34 -1.02 -15.65
C ASP A 69 -7.20 -2.48 -16.04
N GLY A 70 -8.16 -3.31 -15.70
CA GLY A 70 -8.04 -4.74 -15.98
C GLY A 70 -6.89 -5.41 -15.23
N SER A 71 -6.27 -4.73 -14.27
CA SER A 71 -5.16 -5.26 -13.46
C SER A 71 -5.60 -6.37 -12.47
N GLY A 72 -6.80 -6.89 -12.61
CA GLY A 72 -7.30 -8.04 -11.83
C GLY A 72 -7.51 -7.79 -10.33
N ARG A 73 -7.24 -6.58 -9.86
CA ARG A 73 -7.50 -6.20 -8.47
C ARG A 73 -8.95 -5.76 -8.31
N GLY A 74 -9.87 -6.70 -8.52
CA GLY A 74 -11.21 -6.51 -8.05
C GLY A 74 -11.15 -6.31 -6.54
N ALA A 75 -11.73 -5.20 -6.04
CA ALA A 75 -12.29 -5.29 -4.72
C ALA A 75 -13.08 -6.59 -4.72
N ALA A 76 -12.63 -7.60 -3.98
CA ALA A 76 -13.41 -8.79 -3.77
C ALA A 76 -14.64 -8.31 -3.00
N GLY A 77 -15.62 -7.83 -3.73
CA GLY A 77 -16.96 -7.76 -3.21
C GLY A 77 -17.22 -9.13 -2.62
N ASN A 78 -17.87 -9.21 -1.50
CA ASN A 78 -18.31 -10.43 -0.84
C ASN A 78 -19.33 -11.22 -1.71
N ALA A 79 -19.06 -11.37 -3.00
CA ALA A 79 -19.63 -12.49 -3.72
C ALA A 79 -19.00 -13.72 -3.09
N VAL A 80 -19.75 -14.45 -2.32
CA VAL A 80 -19.51 -15.86 -2.04
C VAL A 80 -19.61 -16.56 -3.40
N VAL A 81 -18.62 -16.35 -4.25
CA VAL A 81 -18.35 -17.22 -5.36
C VAL A 81 -17.87 -18.48 -4.69
N ALA A 82 -18.65 -19.55 -4.80
CA ALA A 82 -18.19 -20.86 -4.42
C ALA A 82 -16.76 -21.00 -4.93
N ALA A 83 -15.81 -21.23 -4.03
CA ALA A 83 -14.42 -21.36 -4.40
C ALA A 83 -14.33 -22.35 -5.57
N PRO A 84 -13.69 -22.01 -6.67
CA PRO A 84 -13.45 -22.99 -7.71
C PRO A 84 -12.79 -24.21 -7.07
N PRO A 85 -13.08 -25.42 -7.54
CA PRO A 85 -12.45 -26.62 -7.01
C PRO A 85 -10.94 -26.38 -6.99
N ALA A 86 -10.31 -26.71 -5.87
CA ALA A 86 -8.88 -26.55 -5.71
C ALA A 86 -8.18 -27.15 -6.94
N PRO A 87 -7.29 -26.41 -7.62
CA PRO A 87 -6.53 -26.97 -8.73
C PRO A 87 -5.80 -28.20 -8.21
N ALA A 88 -5.74 -29.22 -9.05
CA ALA A 88 -4.98 -30.43 -8.74
C ALA A 88 -3.58 -30.04 -8.28
N ALA A 89 -3.08 -30.68 -7.24
CA ALA A 89 -1.80 -30.35 -6.63
C ALA A 89 -0.71 -30.29 -7.73
N GLY A 90 -0.18 -29.10 -7.99
CA GLY A 90 0.90 -28.87 -8.95
C GLY A 90 0.62 -27.85 -10.06
N GLU A 91 -0.62 -27.44 -10.30
CA GLU A 91 -0.90 -26.52 -11.42
C GLU A 91 -1.67 -25.27 -10.94
N THR A 92 -0.97 -24.17 -10.78
CA THR A 92 -1.60 -22.84 -10.78
C THR A 92 -1.44 -22.26 -12.19
N PRO A 93 -2.54 -21.98 -12.92
CA PRO A 93 -2.45 -21.29 -14.19
C PRO A 93 -1.63 -20.00 -14.02
N GLY A 94 -0.64 -19.82 -14.86
CA GLY A 94 0.13 -18.60 -14.88
C GLY A 94 1.48 -18.62 -14.16
N CYS A 95 1.80 -19.64 -13.41
CA CYS A 95 3.06 -19.72 -12.69
C CYS A 95 3.94 -20.87 -13.20
N LYS A 96 4.34 -20.78 -14.45
CA LYS A 96 5.05 -21.87 -15.15
C LYS A 96 6.51 -22.05 -14.77
N ARG A 97 7.10 -21.13 -14.02
CA ARG A 97 8.56 -21.06 -13.81
C ARG A 97 9.06 -21.24 -12.39
N SER A 98 8.18 -21.32 -11.41
CA SER A 98 8.60 -21.55 -10.02
C SER A 98 7.86 -22.73 -9.39
N PRO A 99 8.55 -23.72 -8.85
CA PRO A 99 7.93 -24.86 -8.17
C PRO A 99 7.11 -24.47 -6.93
N VAL A 100 7.25 -23.22 -6.47
CA VAL A 100 6.60 -22.71 -5.26
C VAL A 100 5.27 -22.02 -5.54
N CYS A 101 5.08 -21.54 -6.76
CA CYS A 101 3.90 -20.77 -7.17
C CYS A 101 2.59 -21.51 -6.95
N GLY A 102 2.53 -22.80 -7.30
CA GLY A 102 1.30 -23.59 -7.22
C GLY A 102 0.69 -23.72 -5.84
N ASN A 103 1.48 -23.56 -4.78
CA ASN A 103 1.04 -23.82 -3.42
C ASN A 103 0.94 -22.58 -2.53
N ARG A 104 1.48 -21.44 -2.96
CA ARG A 104 1.68 -20.27 -2.13
C ARG A 104 0.40 -19.63 -1.62
N LEU A 105 -0.33 -19.00 -2.51
CA LEU A 105 -1.55 -18.27 -2.16
C LEU A 105 -2.66 -19.21 -1.68
N GLY A 106 -2.80 -20.38 -2.33
CA GLY A 106 -3.80 -21.36 -1.95
C GLY A 106 -3.61 -21.86 -0.53
N ARG A 107 -2.37 -22.19 -0.14
CA ARG A 107 -2.07 -22.71 1.19
C ARG A 107 -2.30 -21.67 2.27
N THR A 108 -1.76 -20.48 2.11
CA THR A 108 -1.86 -19.44 3.13
C THR A 108 -3.29 -18.92 3.26
N ARG A 109 -3.99 -18.67 2.17
CA ARG A 109 -5.39 -18.22 2.20
C ARG A 109 -6.36 -19.27 2.73
N GLN A 110 -6.07 -20.55 2.53
CA GLN A 110 -6.91 -21.64 3.07
C GLN A 110 -6.62 -21.93 4.53
N THR A 111 -5.39 -21.77 5.00
CA THR A 111 -4.96 -22.18 6.34
C THR A 111 -4.98 -21.06 7.37
N LEU A 112 -4.83 -19.81 6.96
CA LEU A 112 -4.82 -18.66 7.85
C LEU A 112 -6.12 -17.87 7.72
N GLN A 113 -6.91 -17.88 8.78
CA GLN A 113 -8.04 -16.99 8.89
C GLN A 113 -7.54 -15.57 9.19
N ARG A 114 -7.86 -14.62 8.32
CA ARG A 114 -7.59 -13.21 8.55
C ARG A 114 -8.32 -12.72 9.80
N VAL A 115 -7.63 -11.88 10.57
CA VAL A 115 -8.17 -11.34 11.82
C VAL A 115 -8.52 -9.87 11.63
N GLN A 116 -9.75 -9.52 11.95
CA GLN A 116 -10.11 -8.13 12.13
C GLN A 116 -9.89 -7.77 13.61
N TRP A 117 -8.88 -6.95 13.85
CA TRP A 117 -8.53 -6.54 15.20
C TRP A 117 -9.46 -5.46 15.70
N LYS A 118 -9.89 -5.56 16.97
CA LYS A 118 -10.63 -4.47 17.59
C LYS A 118 -9.74 -3.23 17.69
N GLN A 119 -10.25 -2.08 17.27
CA GLN A 119 -9.54 -0.83 17.48
C GLN A 119 -9.41 -0.54 18.97
N THR A 120 -8.18 -0.38 19.46
CA THR A 120 -7.88 -0.25 20.90
C THR A 120 -7.06 0.98 21.24
N MET A 121 -6.61 1.73 20.24
CA MET A 121 -5.61 2.78 20.44
C MET A 121 -6.19 4.20 20.53
N GLY A 122 -7.50 4.38 20.40
CA GLY A 122 -8.17 5.67 20.62
C GLY A 122 -7.88 6.75 19.56
N TYR A 123 -7.34 6.38 18.41
CA TYR A 123 -7.10 7.34 17.31
C TYR A 123 -8.41 7.87 16.74
N THR A 124 -8.40 9.15 16.34
CA THR A 124 -9.51 9.78 15.63
C THR A 124 -9.14 10.02 14.17
N PHE A 125 -10.09 9.80 13.25
CA PHE A 125 -9.86 9.91 11.82
C PHE A 125 -10.25 11.29 11.32
N THR A 126 -9.37 11.93 10.55
CA THR A 126 -9.60 13.21 9.91
C THR A 126 -9.15 13.19 8.46
N TYR A 127 -9.75 14.05 7.64
CA TYR A 127 -9.51 14.10 6.19
C TYR A 127 -9.18 15.55 5.77
N PRO A 128 -8.05 16.11 6.25
CA PRO A 128 -7.78 17.54 6.10
C PRO A 128 -7.25 17.94 4.72
N TYR A 129 -6.92 16.96 3.87
CA TYR A 129 -6.31 17.22 2.57
C TYR A 129 -7.37 17.39 1.50
N VAL A 130 -7.39 18.57 0.86
CA VAL A 130 -8.21 18.81 -0.34
C VAL A 130 -7.40 18.35 -1.55
N LEU A 131 -7.88 17.29 -2.19
CA LEU A 131 -7.21 16.68 -3.33
C LEU A 131 -7.70 17.28 -4.66
N PRO A 132 -6.81 17.47 -5.66
CA PRO A 132 -7.24 17.95 -6.97
C PRO A 132 -8.27 17.02 -7.63
N PRO A 133 -9.15 17.55 -8.49
CA PRO A 133 -10.09 16.72 -9.26
C PRO A 133 -9.37 15.64 -10.07
N GLY A 134 -9.91 14.42 -10.06
CA GLY A 134 -9.30 13.26 -10.74
C GLY A 134 -8.08 12.69 -10.05
N PHE A 135 -7.88 13.00 -8.77
CA PHE A 135 -6.82 12.40 -7.96
C PHE A 135 -7.04 10.89 -7.85
N GLY A 136 -5.99 10.13 -8.11
CA GLY A 136 -6.04 8.68 -8.14
C GLY A 136 -5.82 8.02 -6.77
N GLY A 137 -5.81 6.69 -6.76
CA GLY A 137 -5.45 5.92 -5.57
C GLY A 137 -4.07 6.30 -5.05
N VAL A 138 -3.91 6.36 -3.73
CA VAL A 138 -2.69 6.81 -3.05
C VAL A 138 -2.00 5.61 -2.40
N PRO A 139 -1.09 4.92 -3.10
CA PRO A 139 -0.36 3.80 -2.51
C PRO A 139 0.57 4.22 -1.39
N ALA A 140 1.21 5.39 -1.48
CA ALA A 140 2.21 5.78 -0.50
C ALA A 140 2.14 7.26 -0.12
N VAL A 141 2.47 7.52 1.14
CA VAL A 141 2.69 8.84 1.73
C VAL A 141 3.99 8.83 2.52
N ALA A 142 4.64 10.00 2.62
CA ALA A 142 5.84 10.18 3.45
C ALA A 142 5.89 11.59 4.03
N LEU A 143 6.60 11.79 5.15
CA LEU A 143 6.82 13.09 5.77
C LEU A 143 8.28 13.51 5.59
N ASP A 144 8.51 14.77 5.23
CA ASP A 144 9.83 15.37 5.28
C ASP A 144 10.14 15.95 6.67
N SER A 145 11.38 16.38 6.90
CA SER A 145 11.83 16.88 8.21
C SER A 145 11.08 18.12 8.68
N LYS A 146 10.44 18.85 7.76
CA LYS A 146 9.65 20.06 7.99
C LYS A 146 8.18 19.75 8.25
N GLY A 147 7.79 18.48 8.25
CA GLY A 147 6.43 18.02 8.42
C GLY A 147 5.53 18.21 7.19
N ASN A 148 6.10 18.46 6.01
CA ASN A 148 5.30 18.41 4.80
C ASN A 148 4.97 16.96 4.46
N LEU A 149 3.73 16.71 4.06
CA LEU A 149 3.30 15.41 3.59
C LEU A 149 3.49 15.30 2.08
N TRP A 150 4.22 14.30 1.67
CA TRP A 150 4.29 13.86 0.29
C TRP A 150 3.28 12.75 0.04
N ALA A 151 2.63 12.79 -1.12
CA ALA A 151 1.69 11.76 -1.57
C ALA A 151 2.02 11.32 -2.98
N PHE A 152 2.08 10.02 -3.19
CA PHE A 152 2.33 9.42 -4.48
C PHE A 152 1.05 8.73 -4.94
N GLN A 153 0.54 9.12 -6.11
CA GLN A 153 -0.73 8.60 -6.62
C GLN A 153 -0.57 7.72 -7.85
N ARG A 154 -1.48 6.79 -8.02
CA ARG A 154 -1.75 6.11 -9.28
C ARG A 154 -2.64 6.99 -10.14
N ALA A 155 -2.12 7.47 -11.24
CA ALA A 155 -2.84 8.33 -12.17
C ALA A 155 -2.66 7.84 -13.61
N ASP A 156 -3.50 8.33 -14.51
CA ASP A 156 -3.35 8.10 -15.94
C ASP A 156 -2.09 8.82 -16.46
N ALA A 157 -1.56 8.34 -17.57
CA ALA A 157 -0.43 8.98 -18.23
C ALA A 157 -0.75 10.46 -18.54
N GLY A 158 0.23 11.33 -18.33
CA GLY A 158 0.08 12.77 -18.53
C GLY A 158 -0.45 13.54 -17.31
N LYS A 159 -0.83 12.86 -16.23
CA LYS A 159 -1.24 13.51 -14.98
C LYS A 159 -0.08 13.57 -13.96
N PRO A 160 -0.02 14.61 -13.11
CA PRO A 160 0.93 14.63 -11.99
C PRO A 160 0.73 13.41 -11.08
N GLN A 161 1.83 12.85 -10.58
CA GLN A 161 1.76 11.67 -9.72
C GLN A 161 2.33 11.91 -8.32
N LEU A 162 3.15 12.94 -8.13
CA LEU A 162 3.75 13.27 -6.84
C LEU A 162 3.28 14.64 -6.38
N PHE A 163 2.85 14.72 -5.13
CA PHE A 163 2.26 15.92 -4.52
C PHE A 163 2.89 16.20 -3.17
N LYS A 164 3.01 17.48 -2.84
CA LYS A 164 3.51 17.93 -1.53
C LYS A 164 2.51 18.86 -0.88
N PHE A 165 2.17 18.60 0.36
CA PHE A 165 1.29 19.42 1.19
C PHE A 165 2.08 19.98 2.38
N ASP A 166 1.84 21.25 2.73
CA ASP A 166 2.45 21.86 3.91
C ASP A 166 1.83 21.33 5.22
N PRO A 167 2.41 21.64 6.39
CA PRO A 167 1.85 21.21 7.68
C PRO A 167 0.43 21.72 7.97
N ASN A 168 -0.04 22.75 7.24
CA ASN A 168 -1.41 23.24 7.27
C ASN A 168 -2.31 22.55 6.23
N HIS A 169 -1.85 21.43 5.66
CA HIS A 169 -2.55 20.59 4.69
C HIS A 169 -2.83 21.24 3.33
N ARG A 170 -2.15 22.36 3.00
CA ARG A 170 -2.28 23.06 1.72
C ARG A 170 -1.35 22.45 0.69
N LEU A 171 -1.86 22.21 -0.50
CA LEU A 171 -1.05 21.75 -1.64
C LEU A 171 -0.05 22.85 -2.05
N ILE A 172 1.26 22.53 -2.04
CA ILE A 172 2.35 23.46 -2.34
C ILE A 172 3.22 23.04 -3.52
N LEU A 173 3.13 21.78 -3.96
CA LEU A 173 3.87 21.29 -5.12
C LEU A 173 3.14 20.12 -5.78
N GLN A 174 3.18 20.11 -7.12
CA GLN A 174 2.78 18.99 -7.97
C GLN A 174 3.92 18.69 -8.94
N VAL A 175 4.27 17.39 -9.06
CA VAL A 175 5.33 16.95 -9.98
C VAL A 175 4.69 16.01 -11.01
N GLY A 176 4.74 16.43 -12.25
CA GLY A 176 4.14 15.73 -13.38
C GLY A 176 5.15 14.94 -14.21
N PRO A 177 4.66 14.26 -15.24
CA PRO A 177 5.48 13.40 -16.10
C PRO A 177 6.54 14.16 -16.90
N ASP A 178 6.39 15.46 -17.11
CA ASP A 178 7.42 16.28 -17.77
C ASP A 178 8.71 16.33 -16.97
N ALA A 179 8.63 16.25 -15.64
CA ALA A 179 9.79 16.27 -14.75
C ALA A 179 10.33 14.86 -14.44
N ILE A 180 9.44 13.91 -14.14
CA ILE A 180 9.84 12.58 -13.63
C ILE A 180 9.46 11.43 -14.57
N GLY A 181 8.81 11.70 -15.69
CA GLY A 181 8.19 10.69 -16.55
C GLY A 181 7.00 10.01 -15.89
N TYR A 182 6.24 9.24 -16.64
CA TYR A 182 5.14 8.45 -16.09
C TYR A 182 5.66 7.31 -15.21
N GLN A 183 5.15 7.23 -13.98
CA GLN A 183 5.52 6.21 -13.01
C GLN A 183 4.48 5.07 -13.08
N ASP A 184 4.73 4.10 -13.96
CA ASP A 184 3.82 2.98 -14.17
C ASP A 184 3.73 2.11 -12.91
N LYS A 185 2.51 1.94 -12.39
CA LYS A 185 2.21 1.32 -11.11
C LYS A 185 2.99 1.98 -9.96
N ALA A 186 2.73 3.30 -9.75
CA ALA A 186 3.21 4.01 -8.56
C ALA A 186 2.99 3.16 -7.31
N HIS A 187 4.06 2.95 -6.49
CA HIS A 187 4.00 1.99 -5.40
C HIS A 187 4.57 2.53 -4.09
N GLY A 188 5.84 2.34 -3.80
CA GLY A 188 6.46 2.77 -2.55
C GLY A 188 7.01 4.20 -2.59
N MET A 189 7.13 4.81 -1.43
CA MET A 189 7.76 6.12 -1.25
C MET A 189 8.42 6.20 0.13
N ALA A 190 9.59 6.83 0.17
CA ALA A 190 10.29 7.16 1.41
C ALA A 190 10.99 8.52 1.25
N VAL A 191 11.30 9.18 2.37
CA VAL A 191 12.10 10.42 2.40
C VAL A 191 13.43 10.13 3.07
N ASP A 192 14.52 10.51 2.42
CA ASP A 192 15.85 10.33 2.96
C ASP A 192 16.22 11.44 3.99
N PRO A 193 17.32 11.30 4.76
CA PRO A 193 17.72 12.29 5.75
C PRO A 193 18.01 13.69 5.20
N ASP A 194 18.23 13.83 3.89
CA ASP A 194 18.46 15.10 3.19
C ASP A 194 17.15 15.69 2.63
N ASP A 195 15.97 15.19 3.03
CA ASP A 195 14.65 15.58 2.54
C ASP A 195 14.41 15.31 1.04
N ASN A 196 15.14 14.40 0.42
CA ASN A 196 14.81 13.94 -0.91
C ASN A 196 13.80 12.81 -0.86
N VAL A 197 12.88 12.82 -1.80
CA VAL A 197 11.83 11.81 -1.92
C VAL A 197 12.29 10.71 -2.86
N TRP A 198 12.16 9.48 -2.41
CA TRP A 198 12.41 8.31 -3.22
C TRP A 198 11.09 7.63 -3.55
N ILE A 199 10.88 7.28 -4.81
CA ILE A 199 9.66 6.62 -5.29
C ILE A 199 9.98 5.38 -6.11
N THR A 200 9.07 4.42 -6.11
CA THR A 200 9.17 3.22 -6.93
C THR A 200 8.05 3.16 -7.96
N ALA A 201 8.38 2.82 -9.19
CA ALA A 201 7.44 2.47 -10.26
C ALA A 201 7.50 0.96 -10.50
N ALA A 202 6.59 0.20 -9.92
CA ALA A 202 6.69 -1.26 -9.92
C ALA A 202 6.66 -1.86 -11.33
N ASN A 203 5.75 -1.43 -12.20
CA ASN A 203 5.74 -1.86 -13.60
C ASN A 203 6.76 -1.10 -14.45
N GLY A 204 7.05 0.14 -14.09
CA GLY A 204 8.10 0.94 -14.73
C GLY A 204 9.52 0.43 -14.50
N ALA A 205 9.72 -0.50 -13.57
CA ALA A 205 11.01 -1.07 -13.18
C ALA A 205 12.06 -0.01 -12.82
N THR A 206 11.66 1.05 -12.14
CA THR A 206 12.54 2.16 -11.75
C THR A 206 12.34 2.59 -10.30
N VAL A 207 13.44 3.04 -9.70
CA VAL A 207 13.45 3.81 -8.46
C VAL A 207 14.01 5.19 -8.78
N MET A 208 13.37 6.24 -8.30
CA MET A 208 13.82 7.60 -8.52
C MET A 208 14.03 8.33 -7.20
N LYS A 209 15.14 9.07 -7.11
CA LYS A 209 15.40 10.09 -6.08
C LYS A 209 15.05 11.46 -6.64
N ILE A 210 14.25 12.21 -5.91
CA ILE A 210 13.70 13.50 -6.32
C ILE A 210 13.95 14.49 -5.19
N SER A 211 14.46 15.68 -5.52
CA SER A 211 14.72 16.72 -4.51
C SER A 211 13.44 17.22 -3.85
N SER A 212 13.57 17.88 -2.71
CA SER A 212 12.44 18.54 -2.01
C SER A 212 11.71 19.61 -2.85
N ALA A 213 12.31 20.04 -3.98
CA ALA A 213 11.74 20.96 -4.96
C ALA A 213 11.15 20.25 -6.19
N GLY A 214 11.06 18.92 -6.19
CA GLY A 214 10.45 18.14 -7.28
C GLY A 214 11.37 17.86 -8.48
N LYS A 215 12.68 18.09 -8.37
CA LYS A 215 13.65 17.84 -9.46
C LYS A 215 14.21 16.42 -9.35
N PRO A 216 14.26 15.63 -10.44
CA PRO A 216 14.92 14.34 -10.43
C PRO A 216 16.43 14.50 -10.15
N LEU A 217 16.98 13.66 -9.27
CA LEU A 217 18.38 13.64 -8.88
C LEU A 217 19.07 12.35 -9.33
N LEU A 218 18.37 11.22 -9.24
CA LEU A 218 18.90 9.90 -9.58
C LEU A 218 17.76 9.02 -10.10
N THR A 219 18.07 8.18 -11.08
CA THR A 219 17.20 7.08 -11.51
C THR A 219 18.01 5.79 -11.47
N ILE A 220 17.46 4.77 -10.81
CA ILE A 220 17.98 3.41 -10.75
C ILE A 220 17.04 2.52 -11.55
N GLY A 221 17.59 1.62 -12.34
CA GLY A 221 16.85 0.83 -13.32
C GLY A 221 16.66 1.57 -14.64
N GLU A 222 16.08 0.89 -15.61
CA GLU A 222 15.76 1.43 -16.93
C GLU A 222 14.24 1.31 -17.14
N ARG A 223 13.58 2.43 -17.45
CA ARG A 223 12.12 2.48 -17.59
C ARG A 223 11.61 1.47 -18.59
N GLY A 224 10.72 0.59 -18.14
CA GLY A 224 10.10 -0.45 -18.95
C GLY A 224 11.02 -1.61 -19.32
N ARG A 225 12.27 -1.61 -18.84
CA ARG A 225 13.19 -2.71 -19.03
C ARG A 225 13.46 -3.41 -17.70
N ARG A 226 13.02 -4.63 -17.60
CA ARG A 226 13.13 -5.46 -16.40
C ARG A 226 14.31 -6.41 -16.50
N GLY A 227 14.90 -6.78 -15.36
CA GLY A 227 16.00 -7.73 -15.35
C GLY A 227 16.79 -7.74 -14.03
N ASP A 228 17.84 -8.54 -14.06
CA ASP A 228 18.71 -8.69 -12.91
C ASP A 228 19.69 -7.52 -12.75
N TRP A 229 20.05 -7.27 -11.51
CA TRP A 229 21.20 -6.44 -11.19
C TRP A 229 22.46 -7.29 -11.27
N ASN A 230 23.40 -6.92 -12.13
CA ASN A 230 24.69 -7.58 -12.26
C ASN A 230 25.79 -6.52 -12.35
N GLU A 231 26.39 -6.20 -11.21
CA GLU A 231 27.39 -5.15 -11.11
C GLU A 231 28.61 -5.44 -11.96
N ALA A 232 29.04 -6.71 -12.03
CA ALA A 232 30.20 -7.11 -12.83
C ALA A 232 30.02 -6.87 -14.33
N LYS A 233 28.77 -6.80 -14.80
CA LYS A 233 28.42 -6.48 -16.20
C LYS A 233 27.99 -5.02 -16.38
N GLY A 234 28.02 -4.20 -15.34
CA GLY A 234 27.46 -2.84 -15.35
C GLY A 234 25.95 -2.78 -15.60
N GLN A 235 25.25 -3.89 -15.38
CA GLN A 235 23.82 -4.00 -15.58
C GLN A 235 23.10 -3.73 -14.26
N ARG A 236 22.33 -2.65 -14.21
CA ARG A 236 21.59 -2.23 -13.02
C ARG A 236 20.10 -2.20 -13.29
N LEU A 237 19.54 -3.37 -13.62
CA LEU A 237 18.12 -3.52 -13.91
C LEU A 237 17.35 -3.94 -12.64
N LEU A 238 16.08 -3.56 -12.64
CA LEU A 238 15.12 -3.91 -11.61
C LEU A 238 14.02 -4.78 -12.23
N TRP A 239 13.45 -5.66 -11.44
CA TRP A 239 12.28 -6.44 -11.84
C TRP A 239 11.00 -5.69 -11.53
N GLN A 240 10.73 -5.52 -10.26
CA GLN A 240 9.50 -4.90 -9.78
C GLN A 240 9.73 -4.24 -8.42
N PRO A 241 10.35 -3.05 -8.41
CA PRO A 241 10.64 -2.35 -7.15
C PRO A 241 9.34 -1.88 -6.50
N VAL A 242 9.15 -2.24 -5.24
CA VAL A 242 7.91 -1.97 -4.51
C VAL A 242 8.09 -1.06 -3.31
N MET A 243 9.26 -1.08 -2.66
CA MET A 243 9.52 -0.23 -1.50
C MET A 243 11.01 0.14 -1.39
N ILE A 244 11.27 1.24 -0.70
CA ILE A 244 12.60 1.69 -0.29
C ILE A 244 12.61 1.85 1.23
N ALA A 245 13.71 1.47 1.87
CA ALA A 245 13.96 1.75 3.27
C ALA A 245 15.39 2.26 3.46
N PHE A 246 15.59 3.10 4.47
CA PHE A 246 16.88 3.65 4.82
C PHE A 246 17.35 3.10 6.16
N ALA A 247 18.61 2.70 6.22
CA ALA A 247 19.26 2.38 7.48
C ALA A 247 19.74 3.65 8.21
N PRO A 248 19.98 3.58 9.51
CA PRO A 248 20.49 4.73 10.28
C PRO A 248 21.83 5.31 9.77
N ASN A 249 22.66 4.48 9.12
CA ASN A 249 23.93 4.92 8.50
C ASN A 249 23.72 5.56 7.11
N GLY A 250 22.48 5.62 6.62
CA GLY A 250 22.10 6.17 5.32
C GLY A 250 22.07 5.15 4.18
N ASP A 251 22.42 3.90 4.41
CA ASP A 251 22.30 2.84 3.39
C ASP A 251 20.87 2.68 2.91
N VAL A 252 20.72 2.29 1.66
CA VAL A 252 19.46 2.20 0.94
C VAL A 252 19.14 0.75 0.63
N TYR A 253 17.97 0.30 1.03
CA TYR A 253 17.44 -1.00 0.66
C TYR A 253 16.27 -0.84 -0.30
N ILE A 254 16.31 -1.56 -1.42
CA ILE A 254 15.23 -1.62 -2.41
C ILE A 254 14.61 -3.00 -2.35
N GLY A 255 13.33 -3.07 -2.00
CA GLY A 255 12.54 -4.29 -2.02
C GLY A 255 11.86 -4.48 -3.36
N GLU A 256 11.93 -5.68 -3.90
CA GLU A 256 11.33 -6.09 -5.16
C GLU A 256 10.41 -7.28 -5.00
N GLY A 257 9.50 -7.43 -5.98
CA GLY A 257 8.53 -8.51 -6.05
C GLY A 257 7.17 -8.11 -5.56
N HIS A 258 6.24 -8.05 -6.49
CA HIS A 258 4.83 -7.85 -6.23
C HIS A 258 4.11 -9.12 -6.66
N ALA A 259 3.61 -9.88 -5.70
CA ALA A 259 2.98 -11.15 -6.00
C ALA A 259 1.68 -10.95 -6.78
N ASN A 260 1.44 -11.80 -7.76
CA ASN A 260 0.16 -11.93 -8.42
C ASN A 260 -0.89 -12.43 -7.44
N GLU A 261 -1.97 -11.69 -7.31
CA GLU A 261 -3.10 -12.02 -6.43
C GLU A 261 -4.18 -12.83 -7.13
N SER A 262 -4.19 -12.83 -8.46
CA SER A 262 -5.23 -13.50 -9.24
C SER A 262 -4.66 -14.69 -10.02
N PRO A 263 -5.26 -15.87 -9.89
CA PRO A 263 -4.95 -17.00 -10.77
C PRO A 263 -5.34 -16.76 -12.24
N ASN A 264 -6.12 -15.72 -12.50
CA ASN A 264 -6.59 -15.35 -13.84
C ASN A 264 -5.86 -14.11 -14.38
N ASP A 265 -4.80 -13.66 -13.71
CA ASP A 265 -4.01 -12.53 -14.18
C ASP A 265 -3.33 -12.91 -15.49
N THR A 266 -3.67 -12.19 -16.56
CA THR A 266 -3.13 -12.41 -17.90
C THR A 266 -1.64 -12.09 -17.99
N ASP A 267 -1.12 -11.33 -17.01
CA ASP A 267 0.31 -11.03 -16.86
C ASP A 267 1.08 -12.16 -16.15
N ALA A 268 0.48 -13.30 -15.96
CA ALA A 268 1.09 -14.46 -15.31
C ALA A 268 2.39 -14.94 -15.98
N ASP A 269 2.53 -14.69 -17.26
CA ASP A 269 3.74 -14.99 -18.02
C ASP A 269 4.79 -13.86 -17.97
N ASP A 270 4.45 -12.70 -17.38
CA ASP A 270 5.40 -11.60 -17.16
C ASP A 270 6.46 -12.02 -16.12
N PRO A 271 7.75 -12.01 -16.48
CA PRO A 271 8.83 -12.35 -15.57
C PRO A 271 8.82 -11.54 -14.26
N ALA A 272 8.27 -10.33 -14.28
CA ALA A 272 8.15 -9.49 -13.09
C ALA A 272 7.05 -9.95 -12.12
N ASN A 273 6.08 -10.68 -12.61
CA ASN A 273 5.07 -11.30 -11.77
C ASN A 273 5.53 -12.68 -11.30
N ASN A 274 6.70 -13.10 -11.71
CA ASN A 274 7.32 -14.36 -11.29
C ASN A 274 7.98 -14.16 -9.92
N LEU A 275 7.87 -15.15 -9.07
CA LEU A 275 8.49 -15.20 -7.75
C LEU A 275 10.01 -15.05 -7.75
N GLY A 276 10.66 -15.35 -8.87
CA GLY A 276 12.07 -15.10 -9.07
C GLY A 276 12.48 -13.64 -8.98
N ALA A 277 11.51 -12.72 -9.06
CA ALA A 277 11.75 -11.29 -8.91
C ALA A 277 11.80 -10.79 -7.45
N ALA A 278 11.43 -11.61 -6.47
CA ALA A 278 11.50 -11.23 -5.07
C ALA A 278 12.96 -11.10 -4.63
N ARG A 279 13.38 -9.87 -4.33
CA ARG A 279 14.78 -9.54 -4.08
C ARG A 279 14.91 -8.30 -3.19
N ILE A 280 15.98 -8.25 -2.40
CA ILE A 280 16.47 -7.02 -1.77
C ILE A 280 17.78 -6.63 -2.44
N ILE A 281 17.90 -5.36 -2.79
CA ILE A 281 19.15 -4.74 -3.24
C ILE A 281 19.59 -3.78 -2.15
N HIS A 282 20.84 -3.88 -1.72
CA HIS A 282 21.46 -3.03 -0.72
C HIS A 282 22.53 -2.14 -1.37
N LEU A 283 22.35 -0.85 -1.23
CA LEU A 283 23.24 0.19 -1.72
C LEU A 283 23.74 1.02 -0.53
N ASP A 284 24.91 1.59 -0.65
CA ASP A 284 25.36 2.63 0.28
C ASP A 284 24.54 3.93 0.08
N LYS A 285 24.74 4.90 0.96
CA LYS A 285 24.09 6.22 0.90
C LYS A 285 24.37 7.01 -0.39
N ASN A 286 25.42 6.63 -1.16
CA ASN A 286 25.78 7.26 -2.42
C ASN A 286 25.22 6.51 -3.64
N GLY A 287 24.52 5.39 -3.40
CA GLY A 287 23.96 4.52 -4.44
C GLY A 287 24.96 3.50 -4.99
N THR A 288 26.09 3.27 -4.30
CA THR A 288 27.04 2.22 -4.66
C THR A 288 26.51 0.86 -4.21
N PHE A 289 26.59 -0.13 -5.07
CA PHE A 289 26.13 -1.48 -4.76
C PHE A 289 26.99 -2.13 -3.66
N ILE A 290 26.34 -2.68 -2.66
CA ILE A 290 26.97 -3.45 -1.58
C ILE A 290 26.71 -4.95 -1.81
N ASN A 291 25.44 -5.36 -1.78
CA ASN A 291 25.04 -6.73 -2.00
C ASN A 291 23.57 -6.83 -2.43
N GLN A 292 23.11 -8.04 -2.70
CA GLN A 292 21.70 -8.38 -2.92
C GLN A 292 21.42 -9.80 -2.48
N TRP A 293 20.17 -10.07 -2.10
CA TRP A 293 19.71 -11.43 -1.82
C TRP A 293 18.29 -11.66 -2.31
N TYR A 294 18.00 -12.91 -2.64
CA TYR A 294 16.77 -13.32 -3.29
C TYR A 294 15.89 -14.11 -2.33
N GLY A 295 14.59 -13.92 -2.48
CA GLY A 295 13.57 -14.66 -1.73
C GLY A 295 12.74 -15.59 -2.63
N ASN A 296 13.36 -16.24 -3.60
CA ASN A 296 12.69 -16.97 -4.69
C ASN A 296 11.79 -18.12 -4.24
N GLU A 297 11.94 -18.59 -3.01
CA GLU A 297 11.26 -19.78 -2.54
C GLU A 297 10.58 -19.51 -1.20
N VAL A 298 9.40 -20.10 -1.01
CA VAL A 298 8.76 -20.14 0.29
C VAL A 298 9.50 -21.12 1.19
N GLY A 299 9.83 -20.71 2.41
CA GLY A 299 10.55 -21.52 3.38
C GLY A 299 11.27 -20.66 4.40
N GLN A 300 12.08 -21.29 5.22
CA GLN A 300 12.87 -20.59 6.23
C GLN A 300 13.90 -19.68 5.55
N GLY A 301 13.91 -18.40 5.89
CA GLY A 301 14.81 -17.42 5.30
C GLY A 301 14.50 -17.08 3.84
N LYS A 302 13.30 -17.42 3.34
CA LYS A 302 12.86 -17.08 2.00
C LYS A 302 11.60 -16.24 2.04
N PHE A 303 11.40 -15.41 1.02
CA PHE A 303 10.20 -14.60 0.85
C PHE A 303 9.79 -14.58 -0.63
N SER A 304 8.51 -14.40 -0.86
CA SER A 304 7.93 -14.41 -2.22
C SER A 304 7.58 -13.02 -2.72
N SER A 305 7.55 -12.04 -1.82
CA SER A 305 7.45 -10.63 -2.17
C SER A 305 8.10 -9.79 -1.07
N ALA A 306 8.81 -8.73 -1.44
CA ALA A 306 9.29 -7.74 -0.47
C ALA A 306 8.36 -6.52 -0.46
N HIS A 307 7.05 -6.77 -0.30
CA HIS A 307 6.02 -5.74 -0.43
C HIS A 307 6.13 -4.68 0.66
N GLY A 308 6.36 -5.08 1.90
CA GLY A 308 6.73 -4.21 3.00
C GLY A 308 8.25 -4.27 3.24
N LEU A 309 8.85 -3.14 3.57
CA LEU A 309 10.28 -3.07 3.88
C LEU A 309 10.54 -1.98 4.90
N ALA A 310 11.26 -2.31 5.97
CA ALA A 310 11.74 -1.34 6.96
C ALA A 310 13.06 -1.81 7.54
N VAL A 311 13.86 -0.87 8.04
CA VAL A 311 15.10 -1.17 8.79
C VAL A 311 14.87 -0.82 10.25
N ASP A 312 15.14 -1.75 11.17
CA ASP A 312 15.06 -1.50 12.61
C ASP A 312 16.13 -0.47 13.02
N PRO A 313 15.75 0.70 13.50
CA PRO A 313 16.71 1.75 13.84
C PRO A 313 17.60 1.38 15.04
N ALA A 314 17.26 0.35 15.80
CA ALA A 314 18.01 -0.05 16.97
C ALA A 314 19.23 -0.91 16.64
N ASN A 315 19.17 -1.72 15.57
CA ASN A 315 20.22 -2.72 15.27
C ASN A 315 20.54 -2.86 13.78
N GLY A 316 19.79 -2.17 12.89
CA GLY A 316 20.00 -2.26 11.45
C GLY A 316 19.39 -3.50 10.78
N ASP A 317 18.60 -4.31 11.50
CA ASP A 317 17.94 -5.46 10.90
C ASP A 317 16.93 -5.05 9.84
N VAL A 318 16.92 -5.79 8.74
CA VAL A 318 16.03 -5.55 7.59
C VAL A 318 14.80 -6.42 7.74
N TRP A 319 13.65 -5.77 7.91
CA TRP A 319 12.35 -6.41 8.06
C TRP A 319 11.63 -6.41 6.72
N ILE A 320 11.28 -7.58 6.22
CA ILE A 320 10.62 -7.79 4.93
C ILE A 320 9.20 -8.28 5.16
N GLY A 321 8.23 -7.53 4.65
CA GLY A 321 6.83 -7.94 4.61
C GLY A 321 6.55 -8.85 3.43
N ASP A 322 6.53 -10.15 3.67
CA ASP A 322 6.15 -11.18 2.71
C ASP A 322 4.61 -11.29 2.70
N ARG A 323 4.00 -10.37 1.94
CA ARG A 323 2.60 -9.95 2.05
C ARG A 323 1.64 -11.11 1.96
N GLU A 324 1.68 -11.86 0.87
CA GLU A 324 0.74 -12.94 0.57
C GLU A 324 0.99 -14.20 1.41
N GLU A 325 2.17 -14.31 2.00
CA GLU A 325 2.51 -15.38 2.93
C GLU A 325 2.19 -15.03 4.38
N TYR A 326 1.66 -13.83 4.62
CA TYR A 326 1.22 -13.35 5.94
C TYR A 326 2.33 -13.44 6.98
N ARG A 327 3.55 -13.03 6.62
CA ARG A 327 4.69 -13.11 7.53
C ARG A 327 5.65 -11.94 7.36
N ILE A 328 6.43 -11.72 8.40
CA ILE A 328 7.58 -10.82 8.39
C ILE A 328 8.82 -11.69 8.41
N VAL A 329 9.73 -11.49 7.47
CA VAL A 329 11.03 -12.17 7.45
C VAL A 329 12.11 -11.16 7.77
N VAL A 330 13.00 -11.49 8.72
CA VAL A 330 14.01 -10.57 9.21
C VAL A 330 15.40 -11.09 8.84
N TYR A 331 16.20 -10.19 8.29
CA TYR A 331 17.60 -10.39 7.95
C TYR A 331 18.46 -9.35 8.66
N SER A 332 19.73 -9.67 8.88
CA SER A 332 20.73 -8.66 9.22
C SER A 332 21.05 -7.78 8.02
N SER A 333 21.74 -6.67 8.24
CA SER A 333 22.12 -5.71 7.21
C SER A 333 22.94 -6.30 6.05
N ASP A 334 23.65 -7.41 6.29
CA ASP A 334 24.44 -8.13 5.29
C ASP A 334 23.65 -9.21 4.51
N GLY A 335 22.36 -9.39 4.82
CA GLY A 335 21.50 -10.38 4.16
C GLY A 335 21.53 -11.77 4.81
N THR A 336 22.02 -11.91 6.05
CA THR A 336 21.93 -13.16 6.80
C THR A 336 20.54 -13.30 7.44
N PHE A 337 19.88 -14.44 7.23
CA PHE A 337 18.57 -14.71 7.83
C PHE A 337 18.62 -14.76 9.35
N ILE A 338 17.67 -14.11 10.02
CA ILE A 338 17.55 -14.09 11.48
C ILE A 338 16.32 -14.87 11.94
N LYS A 339 15.13 -14.47 11.48
CA LYS A 339 13.86 -15.08 11.93
C LYS A 339 12.70 -14.82 10.97
N THR A 340 11.66 -15.60 11.15
CA THR A 340 10.34 -15.36 10.55
C THR A 340 9.29 -15.17 11.63
N MET A 341 8.41 -14.21 11.46
CA MET A 341 7.26 -13.95 12.34
C MET A 341 5.99 -14.17 11.53
N GLN A 342 5.17 -15.16 11.90
CA GLN A 342 3.90 -15.43 11.25
C GLN A 342 2.86 -14.42 11.72
N MET A 343 2.21 -13.77 10.76
CA MET A 343 1.13 -12.81 10.98
C MET A 343 -0.23 -13.41 10.67
N ARG A 344 -1.30 -12.70 11.02
CA ARG A 344 -2.68 -13.11 10.75
C ARG A 344 -3.35 -12.21 9.71
N ASN A 345 -2.59 -11.26 9.15
CA ASN A 345 -3.03 -10.27 8.18
C ASN A 345 -2.01 -10.14 7.05
N LEU A 346 -2.41 -9.58 5.92
CA LEU A 346 -1.49 -9.18 4.86
C LEU A 346 -0.44 -8.21 5.41
N VAL A 347 0.83 -8.43 5.09
CA VAL A 347 1.92 -7.54 5.50
C VAL A 347 2.23 -6.58 4.36
N CYS A 348 1.40 -5.55 4.19
CA CYS A 348 1.55 -4.60 3.08
C CYS A 348 2.69 -3.62 3.29
N ALA A 349 2.84 -3.07 4.48
CA ALA A 349 3.97 -2.22 4.82
C ALA A 349 4.46 -2.50 6.23
N LEU A 350 5.72 -2.15 6.43
CA LEU A 350 6.37 -2.13 7.73
C LEU A 350 6.93 -0.72 7.95
N TYR A 351 6.92 -0.28 9.18
CA TYR A 351 7.38 1.05 9.56
C TYR A 351 7.89 1.04 11.01
N PHE A 352 8.97 1.74 11.27
CA PHE A 352 9.41 2.05 12.64
C PHE A 352 9.15 3.52 12.92
N ASP A 353 8.40 3.80 13.98
CA ASP A 353 8.12 5.18 14.37
C ASP A 353 9.34 5.85 15.01
N SER A 354 9.22 7.14 15.36
CA SER A 354 10.30 7.93 15.95
C SER A 354 10.82 7.41 17.30
N HIS A 355 10.11 6.46 17.89
CA HIS A 355 10.50 5.78 19.14
C HIS A 355 11.06 4.37 18.88
N GLY A 356 11.25 3.99 17.61
CA GLY A 356 11.73 2.68 17.20
C GLY A 356 10.71 1.55 17.46
N ARG A 357 9.41 1.86 17.49
CA ARG A 357 8.33 0.87 17.66
C ARG A 357 7.86 0.39 16.30
N PRO A 358 7.78 -0.93 16.05
CA PRO A 358 7.36 -1.46 14.76
C PRO A 358 5.84 -1.36 14.55
N TRP A 359 5.47 -1.02 13.32
CA TRP A 359 4.10 -0.94 12.82
C TRP A 359 3.95 -1.69 11.51
N MET A 360 2.73 -2.13 11.22
CA MET A 360 2.38 -2.85 10.02
C MET A 360 1.07 -2.31 9.44
N ALA A 361 1.05 -2.07 8.13
CA ALA A 361 -0.20 -1.86 7.39
C ALA A 361 -0.70 -3.20 6.85
N THR A 362 -2.00 -3.42 6.93
CA THR A 362 -2.62 -4.72 6.59
C THR A 362 -3.26 -4.75 5.20
N GLY A 363 -3.05 -3.72 4.38
CA GLY A 363 -3.58 -3.64 3.02
C GLY A 363 -5.09 -3.75 2.97
N GLN A 364 -5.57 -4.76 2.27
CA GLN A 364 -7.00 -5.02 2.08
C GLN A 364 -7.76 -5.43 3.37
N ASP A 365 -7.06 -5.63 4.49
CA ASP A 365 -7.73 -5.81 5.79
C ASP A 365 -8.06 -4.46 6.46
N GLY A 366 -7.57 -3.34 5.89
CA GLY A 366 -8.00 -1.98 6.24
C GLY A 366 -7.58 -1.52 7.63
N GLN A 367 -6.45 -2.02 8.17
CA GLN A 367 -5.99 -1.68 9.52
C GLN A 367 -4.49 -1.40 9.57
N PHE A 368 -4.06 -0.70 10.62
CA PHE A 368 -2.66 -0.48 10.98
C PHE A 368 -2.43 -1.08 12.37
N LEU A 369 -1.43 -1.94 12.47
CA LEU A 369 -1.13 -2.69 13.67
C LEU A 369 0.18 -2.22 14.29
N LYS A 370 0.16 -1.91 15.58
CA LYS A 370 1.36 -1.74 16.39
C LYS A 370 1.86 -3.10 16.84
N LEU A 371 3.13 -3.38 16.66
CA LEU A 371 3.73 -4.66 16.98
C LEU A 371 4.77 -4.52 18.09
N ASP A 372 5.11 -5.65 18.72
CA ASP A 372 6.42 -5.80 19.37
C ASP A 372 7.46 -6.35 18.38
N ARG A 373 8.72 -6.44 18.80
CA ARG A 373 9.81 -6.97 17.94
C ARG A 373 9.74 -8.49 17.69
N ASN A 374 8.75 -9.17 18.27
CA ASN A 374 8.47 -10.59 18.04
C ASN A 374 7.22 -10.79 17.16
N GLY A 375 6.64 -9.70 16.64
CA GLY A 375 5.45 -9.74 15.78
C GLY A 375 4.12 -9.85 16.53
N LYS A 376 4.12 -9.75 17.86
CA LYS A 376 2.87 -9.72 18.65
C LYS A 376 2.16 -8.40 18.42
N VAL A 377 0.87 -8.45 18.10
CA VAL A 377 0.02 -7.25 17.96
C VAL A 377 -0.25 -6.66 19.33
N LEU A 378 0.12 -5.40 19.52
CA LEU A 378 -0.05 -4.62 20.75
C LEU A 378 -1.26 -3.68 20.68
N GLY A 379 -1.69 -3.32 19.47
CA GLY A 379 -2.82 -2.43 19.24
C GLY A 379 -3.16 -2.33 17.76
N ALA A 380 -4.37 -1.87 17.49
CA ALA A 380 -4.86 -1.70 16.13
C ALA A 380 -5.56 -0.34 15.95
N ILE A 381 -5.42 0.22 14.75
CA ILE A 381 -6.10 1.42 14.27
C ILE A 381 -6.80 1.04 12.97
N GLY A 382 -8.02 1.51 12.76
CA GLY A 382 -8.81 1.26 11.56
C GLY A 382 -9.99 0.34 11.82
N ASN A 383 -11.05 0.58 11.06
CA ASN A 383 -12.35 -0.09 11.19
C ASN A 383 -12.55 -1.17 10.10
N GLY A 384 -11.44 -1.65 9.52
CA GLY A 384 -11.48 -2.69 8.51
C GLY A 384 -11.64 -2.17 7.09
N MET A 385 -11.96 -3.10 6.17
CA MET A 385 -12.13 -2.80 4.75
C MET A 385 -13.39 -1.98 4.50
N GLY A 386 -13.29 -0.93 3.69
CA GLY A 386 -14.42 -0.11 3.27
C GLY A 386 -14.04 1.34 3.00
N ILE A 387 -15.04 2.19 2.79
CA ILE A 387 -14.88 3.63 2.51
C ILE A 387 -15.39 4.52 3.65
N GLY A 388 -15.98 3.95 4.69
CA GLY A 388 -16.48 4.66 5.85
C GLY A 388 -15.36 5.29 6.68
N THR A 389 -15.74 6.01 7.73
CA THR A 389 -14.79 6.63 8.66
C THR A 389 -13.87 5.58 9.28
N GLY A 390 -12.56 5.75 9.08
CA GLY A 390 -11.55 4.82 9.56
C GLY A 390 -11.48 3.49 8.84
N GLN A 391 -12.22 3.30 7.75
CA GLN A 391 -12.10 2.15 6.87
C GLN A 391 -11.17 2.45 5.69
N PHE A 392 -10.56 1.43 5.11
CA PHE A 392 -9.69 1.52 3.94
C PHE A 392 -9.99 0.38 2.98
N ILE A 393 -10.08 0.65 1.68
CA ILE A 393 -10.14 -0.41 0.68
C ILE A 393 -8.79 -1.14 0.63
N GLU A 394 -7.70 -0.35 0.63
CA GLU A 394 -6.34 -0.91 0.69
C GLU A 394 -5.39 0.06 1.38
N ALA A 395 -5.14 -0.16 2.67
CA ALA A 395 -4.16 0.57 3.48
C ALA A 395 -2.76 0.02 3.20
N SER A 396 -2.06 0.55 2.18
CA SER A 396 -0.79 -0.04 1.74
C SER A 396 0.40 0.47 2.54
N TYR A 397 0.58 1.79 2.70
CA TYR A 397 1.73 2.37 3.41
C TYR A 397 1.29 3.41 4.42
N LEU A 398 2.16 3.62 5.41
CA LEU A 398 1.93 4.55 6.52
C LEU A 398 3.19 5.35 6.82
N VAL A 399 3.00 6.53 7.41
CA VAL A 399 4.05 7.32 8.04
C VAL A 399 3.50 7.97 9.29
N MET A 400 4.35 8.24 10.28
CA MET A 400 3.96 8.90 11.52
C MET A 400 4.77 10.17 11.76
N ASP A 401 4.13 11.19 12.34
CA ASP A 401 4.83 12.38 12.79
C ASP A 401 5.35 12.22 14.24
N LYS A 402 6.07 13.23 14.71
CA LYS A 402 6.65 13.23 16.06
C LYS A 402 5.62 13.29 17.19
N GLN A 403 4.35 13.56 16.87
CA GLN A 403 3.21 13.56 17.78
C GLN A 403 2.44 12.24 17.74
N ASP A 404 3.03 11.21 17.13
CA ASP A 404 2.43 9.90 16.91
C ASP A 404 1.16 9.92 16.02
N ASN A 405 0.84 11.02 15.31
CA ASN A 405 -0.24 10.98 14.33
C ASN A 405 0.19 10.11 13.15
N LEU A 406 -0.70 9.24 12.68
CA LEU A 406 -0.46 8.36 11.56
C LEU A 406 -1.13 8.92 10.30
N TYR A 407 -0.43 8.88 9.20
CA TYR A 407 -0.92 9.28 7.88
C TYR A 407 -0.87 8.10 6.95
N ALA A 408 -1.93 7.93 6.16
CA ALA A 408 -2.01 6.88 5.16
C ALA A 408 -2.82 7.32 3.95
N GLY A 409 -2.42 6.82 2.78
CA GLY A 409 -3.22 6.84 1.58
C GLY A 409 -4.08 5.58 1.48
N ASP A 410 -5.08 5.62 0.61
CA ASP A 410 -5.81 4.44 0.18
C ASP A 410 -5.47 4.15 -1.28
N THR A 411 -4.89 2.98 -1.52
CA THR A 411 -4.38 2.61 -2.85
C THR A 411 -5.47 2.51 -3.91
N SER A 412 -6.68 2.20 -3.50
CA SER A 412 -7.81 1.96 -4.40
C SER A 412 -8.70 3.19 -4.61
N VAL A 413 -8.57 4.20 -3.74
CA VAL A 413 -9.36 5.44 -3.83
C VAL A 413 -8.47 6.67 -3.60
N GLY A 414 -8.85 7.81 -4.19
CA GLY A 414 -8.13 9.07 -4.02
C GLY A 414 -8.40 9.67 -2.65
N ARG A 415 -7.72 9.18 -1.61
CA ARG A 415 -7.93 9.61 -0.24
C ARG A 415 -6.62 9.59 0.56
N ILE A 416 -6.42 10.63 1.38
CA ILE A 416 -5.38 10.69 2.40
C ILE A 416 -6.06 10.87 3.75
N THR A 417 -5.79 9.97 4.67
CA THR A 417 -6.34 9.98 6.03
C THR A 417 -5.25 10.37 7.02
N LYS A 418 -5.56 11.31 7.91
CA LYS A 418 -4.78 11.61 9.11
C LYS A 418 -5.49 11.00 10.31
N MET A 419 -4.82 10.12 10.99
CA MET A 419 -5.26 9.49 12.23
C MET A 419 -4.56 10.20 13.38
N VAL A 420 -5.33 10.97 14.14
CA VAL A 420 -4.80 11.80 15.25
C VAL A 420 -4.68 10.94 16.48
N ALA A 421 -3.47 10.91 17.06
CA ALA A 421 -3.21 10.19 18.30
C ALA A 421 -4.03 10.73 19.46
N PRO A 422 -4.46 9.90 20.42
CA PRO A 422 -5.12 10.37 21.64
C PRO A 422 -4.16 11.26 22.42
N LYS A 423 -4.69 12.29 23.06
CA LYS A 423 -3.90 13.09 24.01
C LYS A 423 -3.45 12.19 25.16
N GLN A 424 -2.17 12.17 25.41
CA GLN A 424 -1.56 11.48 26.56
C GLN A 424 -1.94 12.18 27.87
#